data_9d511da3967d50b267a7083f0ad11ea7
#
_entry.id   9d511da3967d50b267a7083f0ad11ea7
#
_cell.length_a   1.000
_cell.length_b   1.000
_cell.length_c   1.000
_cell.angle_alpha   90.00
_cell.angle_beta   90.00
_cell.angle_gamma   90.00
#
_symmetry.space_group_name_H-M   'P 1'
#
loop_
_entity.id
_entity.type
_entity.pdbx_description
1 polymer ?
#
loop_
_entity_poly.entity_id
_entity_poly.type
_entity_poly.pdbx_seq_one_letter_code
_entity_poly.pdbx_strand_id
1 'polypeptide(L)'
;PIRSSAASDVYKRQVLIIAGSMVGAAGLILTNIMCKAMNRELIDVLFKSFGGSDKEQVTRTKVGSDPEEVAMVCDGISKCVIIPGYGMAVSQCQHQVREFAEILEANGCEVKYGIHPVAGRMPGHMNVLLAEASVPYEKLIEMDDINSEMGECDVALVVGANDTVNPAARSGEGPLAGMPIIDADKAGVVVIVKRSLSVGYAGVDNDLF
;
A
#
# COMPACT_ATOMS: atom_id res chain seq x y z
N PRO A 1 -50.11 -8.04 -33.90
CA PRO A 1 -48.80 -7.48 -33.55
C PRO A 1 -48.55 -7.36 -32.01
N ILE A 2 -49.59 -7.08 -31.21
CA ILE A 2 -49.47 -6.88 -29.76
C ILE A 2 -49.05 -8.15 -28.99
N ARG A 3 -49.51 -9.33 -29.45
CA ARG A 3 -49.11 -10.62 -28.83
C ARG A 3 -47.64 -10.99 -29.00
N SER A 4 -47.01 -10.58 -30.09
CA SER A 4 -45.60 -10.89 -30.32
C SER A 4 -44.67 -9.99 -29.46
N SER A 5 -45.07 -8.75 -29.17
CA SER A 5 -44.29 -7.87 -28.30
C SER A 5 -44.35 -8.33 -26.85
N ALA A 6 -45.51 -8.74 -26.33
CA ALA A 6 -45.63 -9.26 -24.98
C ALA A 6 -44.81 -10.54 -24.76
N ALA A 7 -44.82 -11.49 -25.73
CA ALA A 7 -43.98 -12.68 -25.65
C ALA A 7 -42.48 -12.35 -25.66
N SER A 8 -42.07 -11.37 -26.49
CA SER A 8 -40.69 -10.89 -26.51
C SER A 8 -40.26 -10.27 -25.19
N ASP A 9 -41.15 -9.50 -24.54
CA ASP A 9 -40.86 -8.86 -23.25
C ASP A 9 -40.75 -9.89 -22.11
N VAL A 10 -41.60 -10.90 -22.10
CA VAL A 10 -41.51 -12.01 -21.13
C VAL A 10 -40.19 -12.77 -21.31
N TYR A 11 -39.83 -13.07 -22.56
CA TYR A 11 -38.55 -13.77 -22.85
C TYR A 11 -37.33 -12.93 -22.39
N LYS A 12 -37.30 -11.64 -22.69
CA LYS A 12 -36.25 -10.73 -22.24
C LYS A 12 -36.11 -10.70 -20.72
N ARG A 13 -37.25 -10.66 -20.00
CA ARG A 13 -37.24 -10.69 -18.53
C ARG A 13 -36.70 -12.00 -17.99
N GLN A 14 -37.04 -13.14 -18.59
CA GLN A 14 -36.50 -14.45 -18.21
C GLN A 14 -34.98 -14.52 -18.41
N VAL A 15 -34.48 -14.05 -19.55
CA VAL A 15 -33.04 -14.00 -19.84
C VAL A 15 -32.32 -13.12 -18.82
N LEU A 16 -32.88 -11.94 -18.49
CA LEU A 16 -32.30 -11.04 -17.50
C LEU A 16 -32.26 -11.66 -16.08
N ILE A 17 -33.31 -12.37 -15.69
CA ILE A 17 -33.37 -13.06 -14.39
C ILE A 17 -32.30 -14.17 -14.34
N ILE A 18 -32.20 -14.99 -15.39
CA ILE A 18 -31.22 -16.08 -15.43
C ILE A 18 -29.79 -15.51 -15.44
N ALA A 19 -29.51 -14.56 -16.31
CA ALA A 19 -28.20 -13.93 -16.40
C ALA A 19 -27.83 -13.23 -15.10
N GLY A 20 -28.76 -12.45 -14.52
CA GLY A 20 -28.56 -11.76 -13.25
C GLY A 20 -28.34 -12.72 -12.08
N SER A 21 -29.06 -13.84 -12.01
CA SER A 21 -28.88 -14.83 -10.97
C SER A 21 -27.51 -15.54 -11.07
N MET A 22 -27.06 -15.86 -12.30
CA MET A 22 -25.75 -16.48 -12.53
C MET A 22 -24.60 -15.53 -12.15
N VAL A 23 -24.69 -14.29 -12.59
CA VAL A 23 -23.67 -13.26 -12.27
C VAL A 23 -23.66 -12.94 -10.78
N GLY A 24 -24.84 -12.84 -10.17
CA GLY A 24 -24.97 -12.61 -8.72
C GLY A 24 -24.38 -13.76 -7.90
N ALA A 25 -24.67 -14.99 -8.25
CA ALA A 25 -24.09 -16.16 -7.57
C ALA A 25 -22.56 -16.22 -7.73
N ALA A 26 -22.04 -15.99 -8.93
CA ALA A 26 -20.59 -15.93 -9.17
C ALA A 26 -19.93 -14.79 -8.38
N GLY A 27 -20.57 -13.63 -8.32
CA GLY A 27 -20.10 -12.48 -7.54
C GLY A 27 -20.03 -12.78 -6.04
N LEU A 28 -21.06 -13.41 -5.45
CA LEU A 28 -21.07 -13.79 -4.04
C LEU A 28 -19.96 -14.81 -3.71
N ILE A 29 -19.76 -15.81 -4.57
CA ILE A 29 -18.71 -16.82 -4.37
C ILE A 29 -17.34 -16.15 -4.41
N LEU A 30 -17.08 -15.31 -5.41
CA LEU A 30 -15.82 -14.62 -5.58
C LEU A 30 -15.54 -13.69 -4.38
N THR A 31 -16.53 -12.91 -3.96
CA THR A 31 -16.40 -12.02 -2.81
C THR A 31 -16.09 -12.79 -1.53
N ASN A 32 -16.74 -13.94 -1.31
CA ASN A 32 -16.47 -14.77 -0.13
C ASN A 32 -15.06 -15.35 -0.15
N ILE A 33 -14.57 -15.78 -1.32
CA ILE A 33 -13.19 -16.27 -1.46
C ILE A 33 -12.19 -15.13 -1.19
N MET A 34 -12.43 -13.94 -1.72
CA MET A 34 -11.58 -12.77 -1.49
C MET A 34 -11.58 -12.35 -0.01
N CYS A 35 -12.73 -12.33 0.65
CA CYS A 35 -12.81 -12.02 2.08
C CYS A 35 -12.03 -13.03 2.92
N LYS A 36 -12.14 -14.33 2.61
CA LYS A 36 -11.34 -15.38 3.28
C LYS A 36 -9.84 -15.21 3.04
N ALA A 37 -9.43 -14.88 1.81
CA ALA A 37 -8.03 -14.61 1.49
C ALA A 37 -7.47 -13.41 2.26
N MET A 38 -8.32 -12.42 2.59
CA MET A 38 -7.95 -11.25 3.40
C MET A 38 -8.15 -11.49 4.91
N ASN A 39 -8.46 -12.73 5.33
CA ASN A 39 -8.76 -13.10 6.72
C ASN A 39 -9.87 -12.24 7.36
N ARG A 40 -10.91 -11.92 6.57
CA ARG A 40 -12.09 -11.15 7.00
C ARG A 40 -13.38 -11.88 6.64
N GLU A 41 -14.39 -11.73 7.46
CA GLU A 41 -15.73 -12.22 7.11
C GLU A 41 -16.47 -11.21 6.23
N LEU A 42 -17.27 -11.71 5.27
CA LEU A 42 -18.07 -10.88 4.38
C LEU A 42 -19.01 -9.94 5.16
N ILE A 43 -19.58 -10.44 6.25
CA ILE A 43 -20.48 -9.68 7.14
C ILE A 43 -19.73 -8.51 7.79
N ASP A 44 -18.50 -8.73 8.21
CA ASP A 44 -17.66 -7.67 8.79
C ASP A 44 -17.35 -6.57 7.77
N VAL A 45 -17.10 -6.94 6.52
CA VAL A 45 -16.84 -5.98 5.45
C VAL A 45 -18.08 -5.15 5.11
N LEU A 46 -19.26 -5.77 5.08
CA LEU A 46 -20.51 -5.10 4.71
C LEU A 46 -21.08 -4.24 5.85
N PHE A 47 -20.94 -4.66 7.10
CA PHE A 47 -21.63 -4.01 8.23
C PHE A 47 -20.72 -3.23 9.17
N LYS A 48 -19.45 -3.64 9.36
CA LYS A 48 -18.49 -2.87 10.17
C LYS A 48 -17.97 -1.60 9.49
N SER A 49 -18.07 -1.52 8.16
CA SER A 49 -17.64 -0.31 7.43
C SER A 49 -18.57 0.89 7.68
N PHE A 50 -19.78 0.66 8.17
CA PHE A 50 -20.76 1.72 8.47
C PHE A 50 -20.95 2.00 9.98
N GLY A 51 -20.46 1.13 10.84
CA GLY A 51 -20.43 1.36 12.27
C GLY A 51 -19.01 1.73 12.69
N GLY A 52 -18.77 3.00 12.95
CA GLY A 52 -17.53 3.43 13.55
C GLY A 52 -17.26 2.60 14.79
N SER A 53 -16.32 1.68 14.76
CA SER A 53 -15.69 1.25 15.98
C SER A 53 -14.98 2.50 16.50
N ASP A 54 -15.48 3.05 17.60
CA ASP A 54 -14.73 3.93 18.48
C ASP A 54 -13.50 3.15 18.99
N LYS A 55 -12.54 2.95 18.10
CA LYS A 55 -11.18 2.73 18.55
C LYS A 55 -10.75 4.09 19.01
N GLU A 56 -10.51 4.22 20.32
CA GLU A 56 -9.75 5.33 20.88
C GLU A 56 -8.62 5.61 19.90
N GLN A 57 -8.74 6.70 19.17
CA GLN A 57 -7.63 7.24 18.45
C GLN A 57 -6.65 7.67 19.55
N VAL A 58 -5.70 6.81 19.84
CA VAL A 58 -4.52 7.21 20.58
C VAL A 58 -3.94 8.36 19.76
N THR A 59 -4.23 9.56 20.21
CA THR A 59 -3.72 10.79 19.61
C THR A 59 -2.24 10.83 19.99
N ARG A 60 -1.43 10.08 19.25
CA ARG A 60 0.03 10.22 19.36
C ARG A 60 0.33 11.66 18.97
N THR A 61 0.91 12.39 19.87
CA THR A 61 1.35 13.77 19.63
C THR A 61 2.33 13.70 18.47
N LYS A 62 1.97 14.30 17.34
CA LYS A 62 2.84 14.32 16.15
C LYS A 62 4.07 15.15 16.49
N VAL A 63 5.17 14.50 16.79
CA VAL A 63 6.48 15.11 16.79
C VAL A 63 7.02 14.91 15.38
N GLY A 64 6.74 15.87 14.49
CA GLY A 64 7.30 15.86 13.14
C GLY A 64 8.66 16.52 13.16
N SER A 65 9.62 15.96 12.46
CA SER A 65 10.89 16.63 12.16
C SER A 65 10.68 17.71 11.11
N ASP A 66 11.42 18.79 11.20
CA ASP A 66 11.42 19.83 10.18
C ASP A 66 12.13 19.36 8.91
N PRO A 67 11.73 19.85 7.71
CA PRO A 67 12.40 19.50 6.45
C PRO A 67 13.92 19.76 6.48
N GLU A 68 14.37 20.75 7.23
CA GLU A 68 15.79 21.07 7.40
C GLU A 68 16.54 19.98 8.17
N GLU A 69 15.92 19.39 9.20
CA GLU A 69 16.49 18.25 9.93
C GLU A 69 16.62 17.02 9.04
N VAL A 70 15.60 16.75 8.20
CA VAL A 70 15.65 15.65 7.25
C VAL A 70 16.74 15.88 6.19
N ALA A 71 16.90 17.12 5.73
CA ALA A 71 17.98 17.46 4.79
C ALA A 71 19.37 17.23 5.42
N MET A 72 19.57 17.58 6.70
CA MET A 72 20.82 17.29 7.42
C MET A 72 21.10 15.79 7.56
N VAL A 73 20.05 14.99 7.81
CA VAL A 73 20.18 13.51 7.87
C VAL A 73 20.54 12.93 6.51
N CYS A 74 20.04 13.53 5.42
CA CYS A 74 20.33 13.10 4.06
C CYS A 74 21.66 13.64 3.49
N ASP A 75 22.35 14.52 4.25
CA ASP A 75 23.65 15.06 3.80
C ASP A 75 24.77 14.05 4.07
N GLY A 76 25.50 13.71 3.02
CA GLY A 76 26.67 12.82 3.10
C GLY A 76 26.34 11.32 3.22
N ILE A 77 25.10 10.89 2.99
CA ILE A 77 24.73 9.49 2.97
C ILE A 77 25.24 8.80 1.68
N SER A 78 25.56 7.53 1.79
CA SER A 78 26.08 6.70 0.68
C SER A 78 24.97 5.89 0.00
N LYS A 79 24.02 5.36 0.78
CA LYS A 79 22.93 4.51 0.30
C LYS A 79 21.57 4.97 0.86
N CYS A 80 20.60 5.15 -0.03
CA CYS A 80 19.22 5.47 0.33
C CYS A 80 18.24 4.51 -0.33
N VAL A 81 17.31 3.96 0.45
CA VAL A 81 16.21 3.14 -0.08
C VAL A 81 14.90 3.90 0.09
N ILE A 82 14.20 4.12 -1.03
CA ILE A 82 12.88 4.74 -1.05
C ILE A 82 11.83 3.63 -1.10
N ILE A 83 10.90 3.64 -0.14
CA ILE A 83 9.83 2.65 -0.02
C ILE A 83 8.50 3.33 -0.35
N PRO A 84 8.02 3.21 -1.60
CA PRO A 84 6.77 3.83 -2.01
C PRO A 84 5.58 3.01 -1.50
N GLY A 85 4.59 3.69 -0.96
CA GLY A 85 3.33 3.11 -0.52
C GLY A 85 2.11 3.71 -1.23
N TYR A 86 0.92 3.26 -0.83
CA TYR A 86 -0.33 3.74 -1.42
C TYR A 86 -0.53 5.26 -1.22
N GLY A 87 -0.01 5.82 -0.13
CA GLY A 87 -0.08 7.27 0.11
C GLY A 87 0.61 8.09 -1.00
N MET A 88 1.71 7.60 -1.56
CA MET A 88 2.36 8.22 -2.72
C MET A 88 1.43 8.26 -3.94
N ALA A 89 0.70 7.16 -4.19
CA ALA A 89 -0.27 7.08 -5.29
C ALA A 89 -1.44 8.07 -5.10
N VAL A 90 -1.96 8.20 -3.90
CA VAL A 90 -3.07 9.11 -3.58
C VAL A 90 -2.66 10.57 -3.70
N SER A 91 -1.47 10.92 -3.25
CA SER A 91 -0.94 12.28 -3.32
C SER A 91 -0.33 12.62 -4.69
N GLN A 92 -0.17 11.63 -5.58
CA GLN A 92 0.46 11.77 -6.90
C GLN A 92 1.84 12.44 -6.84
N CYS A 93 2.63 12.13 -5.80
CA CYS A 93 3.93 12.74 -5.55
C CYS A 93 5.11 11.94 -6.14
N GLN A 94 4.87 11.01 -7.06
CA GLN A 94 5.91 10.20 -7.69
C GLN A 94 6.99 11.03 -8.40
N HIS A 95 6.60 12.18 -8.97
CA HIS A 95 7.55 13.07 -9.63
C HIS A 95 8.46 13.78 -8.62
N GLN A 96 7.91 14.26 -7.51
CA GLN A 96 8.69 14.90 -6.44
C GLN A 96 9.64 13.90 -5.76
N VAL A 97 9.19 12.66 -5.58
CA VAL A 97 10.05 11.59 -5.04
C VAL A 97 11.21 11.29 -5.99
N ARG A 98 10.97 11.29 -7.31
CA ARG A 98 12.04 11.15 -8.30
C ARG A 98 13.02 12.33 -8.25
N GLU A 99 12.52 13.58 -8.24
CA GLU A 99 13.36 14.78 -8.16
C GLU A 99 14.25 14.74 -6.91
N PHE A 100 13.69 14.32 -5.77
CA PHE A 100 14.45 14.12 -4.55
C PHE A 100 15.54 13.07 -4.70
N ALA A 101 15.22 11.94 -5.33
CA ALA A 101 16.21 10.89 -5.61
C ALA A 101 17.35 11.39 -6.53
N GLU A 102 17.03 12.16 -7.56
CA GLU A 102 18.03 12.76 -8.47
C GLU A 102 18.98 13.73 -7.73
N ILE A 103 18.47 14.49 -6.77
CA ILE A 103 19.31 15.36 -5.92
C ILE A 103 20.26 14.54 -5.06
N LEU A 104 19.78 13.46 -4.45
CA LEU A 104 20.64 12.56 -3.65
C LEU A 104 21.73 11.90 -4.52
N GLU A 105 21.37 11.47 -5.71
CA GLU A 105 22.32 10.88 -6.66
C GLU A 105 23.37 11.88 -7.14
N ALA A 106 22.97 13.12 -7.39
CA ALA A 106 23.89 14.20 -7.72
C ALA A 106 24.92 14.47 -6.60
N ASN A 107 24.55 14.19 -5.36
CA ASN A 107 25.43 14.26 -4.19
C ASN A 107 26.25 12.97 -3.95
N GLY A 108 26.14 11.97 -4.84
CA GLY A 108 26.91 10.74 -4.78
C GLY A 108 26.26 9.60 -3.98
N CYS A 109 24.98 9.72 -3.62
CA CYS A 109 24.21 8.69 -2.95
C CYS A 109 23.68 7.66 -3.96
N GLU A 110 23.80 6.37 -3.66
CA GLU A 110 23.12 5.31 -4.40
C GLU A 110 21.65 5.22 -3.95
N VAL A 111 20.71 5.48 -4.87
CA VAL A 111 19.27 5.44 -4.58
C VAL A 111 18.62 4.24 -5.23
N LYS A 112 17.92 3.43 -4.42
CA LYS A 112 17.10 2.29 -4.85
C LYS A 112 15.68 2.46 -4.37
N TYR A 113 14.73 1.81 -5.08
CA TYR A 113 13.33 1.78 -4.70
C TYR A 113 12.95 0.37 -4.27
N GLY A 114 12.56 0.21 -3.02
CA GLY A 114 12.09 -1.07 -2.48
C GLY A 114 10.60 -1.25 -2.76
N ILE A 115 10.27 -2.17 -3.66
CA ILE A 115 8.89 -2.40 -4.09
C ILE A 115 8.30 -3.58 -3.36
N HIS A 116 7.20 -3.33 -2.64
CA HIS A 116 6.42 -4.37 -2.01
C HIS A 116 5.35 -4.90 -2.98
N PRO A 117 5.17 -6.22 -3.15
CA PRO A 117 4.27 -6.80 -4.16
C PRO A 117 2.79 -6.42 -3.97
N VAL A 118 2.35 -6.17 -2.73
CA VAL A 118 0.98 -5.75 -2.43
C VAL A 118 0.84 -4.26 -2.11
N ALA A 119 1.88 -3.45 -2.33
CA ALA A 119 1.76 -2.00 -2.18
C ALA A 119 0.79 -1.43 -3.21
N GLY A 120 -0.17 -0.63 -2.75
CA GLY A 120 -1.14 0.01 -3.62
C GLY A 120 -2.50 -0.69 -3.67
N ARG A 121 -3.13 -0.73 -4.85
CA ARG A 121 -4.50 -1.27 -5.07
C ARG A 121 -4.55 -2.36 -6.12
N MET A 122 -3.47 -2.58 -6.86
CA MET A 122 -3.34 -3.60 -7.89
C MET A 122 -1.90 -4.10 -7.94
N PRO A 123 -1.64 -5.31 -8.44
CA PRO A 123 -0.28 -5.81 -8.63
C PRO A 123 0.53 -4.86 -9.52
N GLY A 124 1.76 -4.56 -9.11
CA GLY A 124 2.65 -3.66 -9.86
C GLY A 124 2.26 -2.18 -9.83
N HIS A 125 1.34 -1.76 -8.95
CA HIS A 125 0.87 -0.37 -8.88
C HIS A 125 2.02 0.63 -8.71
N MET A 126 2.98 0.35 -7.83
CA MET A 126 4.13 1.23 -7.61
C MET A 126 5.06 1.26 -8.81
N ASN A 127 5.25 0.13 -9.49
CA ASN A 127 6.07 0.05 -10.70
C ASN A 127 5.52 0.95 -11.82
N VAL A 128 4.19 0.95 -12.01
CA VAL A 128 3.53 1.80 -13.01
C VAL A 128 3.70 3.28 -12.69
N LEU A 129 3.50 3.69 -11.44
CA LEU A 129 3.65 5.09 -11.03
C LEU A 129 5.10 5.59 -11.14
N LEU A 130 6.06 4.77 -10.77
CA LEU A 130 7.48 5.11 -10.90
C LEU A 130 7.93 5.12 -12.36
N ALA A 131 7.40 4.23 -13.20
CA ALA A 131 7.61 4.27 -14.64
C ALA A 131 7.01 5.54 -15.28
N GLU A 132 5.82 5.97 -14.85
CA GLU A 132 5.22 7.26 -15.25
C GLU A 132 6.13 8.43 -14.86
N ALA A 133 6.74 8.38 -13.69
CA ALA A 133 7.74 9.34 -13.27
C ALA A 133 9.09 9.19 -14.00
N SER A 134 9.24 8.24 -14.94
CA SER A 134 10.48 7.96 -15.68
C SER A 134 11.65 7.49 -14.79
N VAL A 135 11.36 6.81 -13.70
CA VAL A 135 12.37 6.13 -12.88
C VAL A 135 12.90 4.91 -13.65
N PRO A 136 14.22 4.73 -13.80
CA PRO A 136 14.80 3.56 -14.46
C PRO A 136 14.39 2.26 -13.77
N TYR A 137 13.98 1.26 -14.56
CA TYR A 137 13.47 -0.01 -14.02
C TYR A 137 14.52 -0.77 -13.19
N GLU A 138 15.80 -0.58 -13.49
CA GLU A 138 16.93 -1.19 -12.79
C GLU A 138 17.05 -0.75 -11.32
N LYS A 139 16.46 0.40 -10.98
CA LYS A 139 16.41 0.92 -9.60
C LYS A 139 15.22 0.38 -8.80
N LEU A 140 14.27 -0.30 -9.44
CA LEU A 140 13.10 -0.88 -8.80
C LEU A 140 13.46 -2.30 -8.34
N ILE A 141 13.75 -2.42 -7.05
CA ILE A 141 14.21 -3.68 -6.45
C ILE A 141 13.04 -4.33 -5.72
N GLU A 142 12.87 -5.63 -5.92
CA GLU A 142 11.84 -6.40 -5.23
C GLU A 142 12.15 -6.54 -3.73
N MET A 143 11.11 -6.78 -2.96
CA MET A 143 11.16 -6.81 -1.49
C MET A 143 12.24 -7.76 -0.94
N ASP A 144 12.34 -8.97 -1.50
CA ASP A 144 13.27 -10.00 -0.98
C ASP A 144 14.75 -9.58 -1.20
N ASP A 145 15.02 -8.99 -2.33
CA ASP A 145 16.37 -8.50 -2.67
C ASP A 145 16.72 -7.27 -1.82
N ILE A 146 15.81 -6.30 -1.72
CA ILE A 146 16.07 -5.08 -0.95
C ILE A 146 16.22 -5.36 0.55
N ASN A 147 15.50 -6.33 1.10
CA ASN A 147 15.60 -6.71 2.50
C ASN A 147 16.99 -7.24 2.86
N SER A 148 17.68 -7.87 1.90
CA SER A 148 19.06 -8.36 2.12
C SER A 148 20.08 -7.22 2.21
N GLU A 149 19.81 -6.09 1.56
CA GLU A 149 20.68 -4.91 1.52
C GLU A 149 20.30 -3.85 2.58
N MET A 150 19.11 -3.98 3.23
CA MET A 150 18.57 -2.94 4.12
C MET A 150 19.50 -2.63 5.30
N GLY A 151 20.22 -3.61 5.81
CA GLY A 151 21.18 -3.41 6.91
C GLY A 151 22.42 -2.57 6.54
N GLU A 152 22.68 -2.37 5.24
CA GLU A 152 23.76 -1.51 4.74
C GLU A 152 23.25 -0.13 4.28
N CYS A 153 21.96 0.12 4.41
CA CYS A 153 21.30 1.35 4.00
C CYS A 153 21.43 2.41 5.11
N ASP A 154 21.92 3.59 4.75
CA ASP A 154 22.02 4.70 5.69
C ASP A 154 20.66 5.27 6.04
N VAL A 155 19.82 5.50 5.02
CA VAL A 155 18.48 6.07 5.17
C VAL A 155 17.44 5.28 4.40
N ALA A 156 16.38 4.86 5.09
CA ALA A 156 15.15 4.33 4.48
C ALA A 156 14.08 5.42 4.48
N LEU A 157 13.68 5.87 3.28
CA LEU A 157 12.63 6.87 3.10
C LEU A 157 11.30 6.19 2.80
N VAL A 158 10.39 6.16 3.77
CA VAL A 158 9.06 5.57 3.64
C VAL A 158 8.06 6.62 3.19
N VAL A 159 7.54 6.50 1.95
CA VAL A 159 6.61 7.48 1.37
C VAL A 159 5.20 6.91 1.31
N GLY A 160 4.39 7.24 2.31
CA GLY A 160 2.97 6.85 2.37
C GLY A 160 2.72 5.35 2.47
N ALA A 161 3.68 4.56 2.96
CA ALA A 161 3.50 3.16 3.35
C ALA A 161 3.09 3.05 4.82
N ASN A 162 2.47 1.92 5.20
CA ASN A 162 2.14 1.59 6.58
C ASN A 162 2.28 0.09 6.84
N ASP A 163 1.29 -0.71 6.47
CA ASP A 163 1.25 -2.14 6.77
C ASP A 163 2.43 -2.90 6.14
N THR A 164 2.92 -2.45 4.98
CA THR A 164 4.03 -3.04 4.23
C THR A 164 5.41 -2.89 4.87
N VAL A 165 5.53 -2.03 5.88
CA VAL A 165 6.77 -1.80 6.65
C VAL A 165 6.55 -2.01 8.15
N ASN A 166 5.41 -2.58 8.56
CA ASN A 166 5.06 -2.73 9.97
C ASN A 166 5.76 -3.94 10.61
N PRO A 167 6.67 -3.74 11.58
CA PRO A 167 7.36 -4.84 12.25
C PRO A 167 6.44 -5.81 13.00
N ALA A 168 5.21 -5.38 13.36
CA ALA A 168 4.21 -6.24 14.00
C ALA A 168 3.84 -7.47 13.15
N ALA A 169 4.07 -7.45 11.83
CA ALA A 169 3.86 -8.61 10.98
C ALA A 169 4.76 -9.82 11.33
N ARG A 170 5.91 -9.57 11.98
CA ARG A 170 6.86 -10.61 12.42
C ARG A 170 6.42 -11.32 13.71
N SER A 171 5.53 -10.70 14.49
CA SER A 171 5.09 -11.26 15.79
C SER A 171 4.29 -12.57 15.66
N GLY A 172 3.80 -12.90 14.45
CA GLY A 172 2.98 -14.07 14.21
C GLY A 172 1.56 -13.99 14.77
N GLU A 173 1.18 -12.89 15.37
CA GLU A 173 -0.14 -12.65 15.94
C GLU A 173 -0.83 -11.43 15.29
N GLY A 174 -2.16 -11.48 15.16
CA GLY A 174 -2.95 -10.38 14.63
C GLY A 174 -3.18 -10.38 13.11
N PRO A 175 -3.81 -9.33 12.57
CA PRO A 175 -4.24 -9.26 11.17
C PRO A 175 -3.10 -9.22 10.15
N LEU A 176 -1.90 -8.84 10.56
CA LEU A 176 -0.69 -8.77 9.72
C LEU A 176 0.19 -10.02 9.84
N ALA A 177 -0.18 -10.99 10.69
CA ALA A 177 0.63 -12.16 10.94
C ALA A 177 0.99 -12.92 9.65
N GLY A 178 2.29 -13.15 9.44
CA GLY A 178 2.80 -13.86 8.26
C GLY A 178 2.78 -13.07 6.96
N MET A 179 2.42 -11.79 6.99
CA MET A 179 2.58 -10.90 5.83
C MET A 179 4.08 -10.58 5.67
N PRO A 180 4.66 -10.81 4.49
CA PRO A 180 6.02 -10.35 4.24
C PRO A 180 6.05 -8.82 4.26
N ILE A 181 7.12 -8.24 4.79
CA ILE A 181 7.30 -6.78 4.90
C ILE A 181 8.67 -6.35 4.41
N ILE A 182 8.81 -5.07 4.09
CA ILE A 182 10.12 -4.47 3.88
C ILE A 182 10.69 -4.08 5.25
N ASP A 183 11.88 -4.57 5.54
CA ASP A 183 12.58 -4.41 6.82
C ASP A 183 13.19 -3.01 6.99
N ALA A 184 12.38 -1.96 6.85
CA ALA A 184 12.83 -0.58 6.95
C ALA A 184 13.51 -0.25 8.29
N ASP A 185 13.12 -0.94 9.35
CA ASP A 185 13.68 -0.82 10.71
C ASP A 185 15.14 -1.27 10.82
N LYS A 186 15.68 -1.96 9.83
CA LYS A 186 17.09 -2.37 9.78
C LYS A 186 18.02 -1.29 9.20
N ALA A 187 17.48 -0.25 8.56
CA ALA A 187 18.26 0.86 8.06
C ALA A 187 18.81 1.72 9.20
N GLY A 188 19.89 2.45 8.95
CA GLY A 188 20.51 3.33 9.96
C GLY A 188 19.56 4.40 10.48
N VAL A 189 18.80 5.05 9.58
CA VAL A 189 17.75 6.01 9.92
C VAL A 189 16.51 5.74 9.07
N VAL A 190 15.33 5.84 9.67
CA VAL A 190 14.06 5.72 8.96
C VAL A 190 13.37 7.08 8.93
N VAL A 191 13.17 7.61 7.72
CA VAL A 191 12.43 8.85 7.49
C VAL A 191 11.04 8.51 6.94
N ILE A 192 10.00 8.96 7.62
CA ILE A 192 8.61 8.63 7.28
C ILE A 192 7.89 9.88 6.79
N VAL A 193 7.49 9.86 5.53
CA VAL A 193 6.67 10.90 4.91
C VAL A 193 5.23 10.43 4.86
N LYS A 194 4.42 10.95 5.79
CA LYS A 194 3.02 10.54 5.92
C LYS A 194 2.15 11.71 6.41
N ARG A 195 0.99 11.86 5.80
CA ARG A 195 0.04 12.92 6.17
C ARG A 195 -0.61 12.68 7.54
N SER A 196 -0.82 11.43 7.91
CA SER A 196 -1.48 11.02 9.14
C SER A 196 -0.78 9.81 9.73
N LEU A 197 -0.58 9.79 11.03
CA LEU A 197 -0.07 8.63 11.79
C LEU A 197 -1.19 7.63 12.16
N SER A 198 -2.36 7.73 11.54
CA SER A 198 -3.45 6.78 11.74
C SER A 198 -3.04 5.37 11.31
N VAL A 199 -3.68 4.39 11.94
CA VAL A 199 -3.54 2.97 11.60
C VAL A 199 -3.74 2.70 10.12
N GLY A 200 -3.03 1.70 9.58
CA GLY A 200 -3.15 1.28 8.20
C GLY A 200 -4.45 0.54 7.90
N TYR A 201 -4.52 -0.07 6.72
CA TYR A 201 -5.68 -0.85 6.29
C TYR A 201 -5.96 -2.04 7.22
N ALA A 202 -4.93 -2.66 7.77
CA ALA A 202 -5.05 -3.76 8.73
C ALA A 202 -5.56 -3.32 10.11
N GLY A 203 -5.59 -2.02 10.40
CA GLY A 203 -6.05 -1.47 11.67
C GLY A 203 -5.13 -1.78 12.85
N VAL A 204 -3.86 -2.03 12.59
CA VAL A 204 -2.80 -2.30 13.57
C VAL A 204 -1.91 -1.06 13.67
N ASP A 205 -1.52 -0.71 14.89
CA ASP A 205 -0.53 0.34 15.13
C ASP A 205 0.83 -0.08 14.55
N ASN A 206 1.59 0.92 14.10
CA ASN A 206 2.92 0.69 13.58
C ASN A 206 3.95 1.32 14.53
N ASP A 207 4.84 0.48 15.06
CA ASP A 207 5.86 0.90 16.02
C ASP A 207 6.97 1.77 15.41
N LEU A 208 7.01 1.87 14.08
CA LEU A 208 7.92 2.77 13.36
C LEU A 208 7.49 4.25 13.41
N PHE A 209 6.24 4.54 13.83
CA PHE A 209 5.66 5.90 13.75
C PHE A 209 5.59 6.61 15.09
#